data_41f9392766ce6a4a04933d8eb8a96d12
#
_entry.id   41f9392766ce6a4a04933d8eb8a96d12
#
_cell.length_a   1.000
_cell.length_b   1.000
_cell.length_c   1.000
_cell.angle_alpha   90.00
_cell.angle_beta   90.00
_cell.angle_gamma   90.00
#
_symmetry.space_group_name_H-M   'P 1'
#
loop_
_entity.id
_entity.type
_entity.pdbx_description
1 polymer ?
#
loop_
_entity_poly.entity_id
_entity_poly.type
_entity_poly.pdbx_seq_one_letter_code
_entity_poly.pdbx_strand_id
1 'polypeptide(L)'
;MVAKVKIATAWLDCCAGCHMSFLDLDEALVGLIDAIEITASPVTDIKEFSPVDVGIIEGAIGNSHDEEVAKELRANCKILMVWGDCACFGGIMSMRNLFTIEEVLDRYYHTEGSICARIPCSEDIPPLIEVKPINQVVKVDCYVPGCPPSPEAIHYALAELLEGRIPILPGELMRFD
;
A
#
# COMPACT_ATOMS: atom_id res chain seq x y z
N MET A 1 24.48 16.40 12.52
CA MET A 1 23.28 15.54 12.49
C MET A 1 23.17 15.02 11.07
N VAL A 2 23.08 13.73 10.88
CA VAL A 2 22.82 13.12 9.57
C VAL A 2 21.37 13.48 9.21
N ALA A 3 21.12 13.91 7.96
CA ALA A 3 19.75 14.20 7.52
C ALA A 3 18.95 12.90 7.53
N LYS A 4 17.77 12.92 8.15
CA LYS A 4 16.86 11.77 8.15
C LYS A 4 16.30 11.53 6.76
N VAL A 5 16.10 10.25 6.40
CA VAL A 5 15.41 9.85 5.17
C VAL A 5 13.92 10.14 5.35
N LYS A 6 13.34 10.94 4.46
CA LYS A 6 11.91 11.26 4.49
C LYS A 6 11.10 10.16 3.83
N ILE A 7 10.09 9.68 4.55
CA ILE A 7 9.20 8.60 4.11
C ILE A 7 7.75 9.07 4.16
N ALA A 8 6.98 8.76 3.11
CA ALA A 8 5.53 8.86 3.12
C ALA A 8 4.92 7.50 2.78
N THR A 9 3.86 7.11 3.46
CA THR A 9 3.18 5.84 3.22
C THR A 9 1.71 6.03 2.90
N ALA A 10 1.15 5.14 2.10
CA ALA A 10 -0.27 5.06 1.80
C ALA A 10 -0.75 3.61 1.87
N TRP A 11 -2.00 3.42 2.30
CA TRP A 11 -2.73 2.17 2.09
C TRP A 11 -3.91 2.43 1.15
N LEU A 12 -4.14 1.52 0.22
CA LEU A 12 -5.20 1.61 -0.77
C LEU A 12 -6.22 0.50 -0.55
N ASP A 13 -6.63 -0.22 -1.59
CA ASP A 13 -7.53 -1.37 -1.43
C ASP A 13 -6.79 -2.54 -0.76
N CYS A 14 -6.91 -2.67 0.58
CA CYS A 14 -6.14 -3.60 1.41
C CYS A 14 -6.81 -3.91 2.76
N CYS A 15 -6.13 -4.74 3.56
CA CYS A 15 -6.53 -5.06 4.94
C CYS A 15 -5.69 -4.32 6.00
N ALA A 16 -4.74 -3.45 5.60
CA ALA A 16 -3.74 -2.79 6.45
C ALA A 16 -2.73 -3.72 7.14
N GLY A 17 -2.68 -4.99 6.75
CA GLY A 17 -1.81 -6.01 7.36
C GLY A 17 -0.32 -5.74 7.18
N CYS A 18 0.08 -5.12 6.07
CA CYS A 18 1.50 -4.79 5.84
C CYS A 18 1.97 -3.64 6.74
N HIS A 19 1.12 -2.62 6.99
CA HIS A 19 1.42 -1.59 7.99
C HIS A 19 1.43 -2.17 9.41
N MET A 20 0.57 -3.15 9.72
CA MET A 20 0.63 -3.85 11.01
C MET A 20 1.94 -4.62 11.15
N SER A 21 2.36 -5.36 10.13
CA SER A 21 3.66 -6.06 10.12
C SER A 21 4.84 -5.10 10.26
N PHE A 22 4.75 -3.88 9.71
CA PHE A 22 5.75 -2.83 9.94
C PHE A 22 5.77 -2.39 11.42
N LEU A 23 4.63 -2.27 12.07
CA LEU A 23 4.56 -1.92 13.49
C LEU A 23 5.06 -3.07 14.39
N ASP A 24 4.93 -4.32 13.95
CA ASP A 24 5.44 -5.51 14.64
C ASP A 24 6.99 -5.62 14.63
N LEU A 25 7.67 -4.62 14.06
CA LEU A 25 9.13 -4.46 14.24
C LEU A 25 9.54 -4.16 15.69
N ASP A 26 8.60 -3.75 16.53
CA ASP A 26 8.79 -3.48 17.96
C ASP A 26 10.02 -2.59 18.24
N GLU A 27 11.00 -3.09 19.00
CA GLU A 27 12.22 -2.34 19.34
C GLU A 27 13.07 -1.96 18.12
N ALA A 28 13.04 -2.75 17.04
CA ALA A 28 13.75 -2.41 15.81
C ALA A 28 13.19 -1.14 15.16
N LEU A 29 11.87 -0.90 15.28
CA LEU A 29 11.25 0.34 14.81
C LEU A 29 11.78 1.57 15.54
N VAL A 30 12.01 1.46 16.86
CA VAL A 30 12.61 2.55 17.67
C VAL A 30 13.98 2.93 17.13
N GLY A 31 14.78 1.92 16.74
CA GLY A 31 16.09 2.17 16.10
C GLY A 31 15.98 2.86 14.73
N LEU A 32 14.94 2.57 13.97
CA LEU A 32 14.71 3.20 12.66
C LEU A 32 14.26 4.65 12.77
N ILE A 33 13.49 5.04 13.79
CA ILE A 33 12.96 6.42 13.98
C ILE A 33 14.08 7.46 14.06
N ASP A 34 15.26 7.09 14.52
CA ASP A 34 16.41 7.99 14.54
C ASP A 34 16.96 8.30 13.14
N ALA A 35 16.75 7.39 12.19
CA ALA A 35 17.23 7.49 10.81
C ALA A 35 16.16 7.95 9.81
N ILE A 36 14.87 7.77 10.13
CA ILE A 36 13.74 8.11 9.25
C ILE A 36 12.88 9.24 9.82
N GLU A 37 12.19 9.95 8.93
CA GLU A 37 11.14 10.93 9.23
C GLU A 37 9.89 10.56 8.44
N ILE A 38 8.83 10.12 9.13
CA ILE A 38 7.54 9.83 8.50
C ILE A 38 6.81 11.17 8.33
N THR A 39 6.70 11.65 7.09
CA THR A 39 6.09 12.94 6.76
C THR A 39 4.59 12.85 6.53
N ALA A 40 4.11 11.71 6.04
CA ALA A 40 2.68 11.41 5.87
C ALA A 40 2.47 9.89 5.95
N SER A 41 1.39 9.48 6.59
CA SER A 41 1.05 8.05 6.72
C SER A 41 -0.41 7.87 7.11
N PRO A 42 -1.04 6.75 6.77
CA PRO A 42 -2.36 6.40 7.28
C PRO A 42 -2.43 6.33 8.82
N VAL A 43 -1.32 6.02 9.47
CA VAL A 43 -1.22 5.90 10.95
C VAL A 43 -0.81 7.22 11.64
N THR A 44 -0.58 8.30 10.90
CA THR A 44 -0.29 9.64 11.44
C THR A 44 -1.39 10.63 11.08
N ASP A 45 -1.39 11.81 11.70
CA ASP A 45 -2.39 12.85 11.41
C ASP A 45 -2.21 13.51 10.04
N ILE A 46 -0.96 13.53 9.52
CA ILE A 46 -0.63 14.15 8.25
C ILE A 46 -0.92 13.17 7.11
N LYS A 47 -1.76 13.57 6.16
CA LYS A 47 -2.18 12.77 5.01
C LYS A 47 -1.69 13.34 3.67
N GLU A 48 -1.33 14.62 3.63
CA GLU A 48 -0.87 15.28 2.41
C GLU A 48 0.59 14.91 2.10
N PHE A 49 0.87 14.54 0.86
CA PHE A 49 2.21 14.17 0.44
C PHE A 49 3.04 15.40 0.09
N SER A 50 4.16 15.55 0.76
CA SER A 50 5.24 16.47 0.40
C SER A 50 6.37 15.71 -0.30
N PRO A 51 7.34 16.38 -0.95
CA PRO A 51 8.48 15.68 -1.54
C PRO A 51 9.27 14.87 -0.50
N VAL A 52 9.41 13.56 -0.78
CA VAL A 52 10.07 12.57 0.08
C VAL A 52 11.14 11.77 -0.66
N ASP A 53 12.00 11.11 0.09
CA ASP A 53 12.99 10.20 -0.47
C ASP A 53 12.35 8.87 -0.86
N VAL A 54 11.49 8.31 0.01
CA VAL A 54 10.83 7.02 -0.21
C VAL A 54 9.32 7.16 -0.03
N GLY A 55 8.57 6.76 -1.06
CA GLY A 55 7.15 6.50 -0.99
C GLY A 55 6.91 5.01 -0.79
N ILE A 56 5.93 4.64 0.04
CA ILE A 56 5.56 3.25 0.30
C ILE A 56 4.06 3.09 0.10
N ILE A 57 3.66 2.11 -0.71
CA ILE A 57 2.26 1.79 -0.93
C ILE A 57 1.97 0.36 -0.51
N GLU A 58 0.93 0.19 0.29
CA GLU A 58 0.25 -1.07 0.56
C GLU A 58 -1.12 -1.07 -0.12
N GLY A 59 -1.55 -2.25 -0.58
CA GLY A 59 -2.85 -2.42 -1.20
C GLY A 59 -2.84 -2.31 -2.72
N ALA A 60 -3.92 -2.77 -3.34
CA ALA A 60 -4.13 -2.70 -4.78
C ALA A 60 -4.85 -1.41 -5.17
N ILE A 61 -4.92 -1.13 -6.45
CA ILE A 61 -5.78 -0.08 -7.01
C ILE A 61 -7.17 -0.69 -7.22
N GLY A 62 -8.14 -0.34 -6.38
CA GLY A 62 -9.50 -0.90 -6.41
C GLY A 62 -10.59 0.10 -6.81
N ASN A 63 -10.29 1.38 -6.75
CA ASN A 63 -11.18 2.47 -7.12
C ASN A 63 -10.40 3.63 -7.75
N SER A 64 -11.10 4.64 -8.26
CA SER A 64 -10.45 5.78 -8.94
C SER A 64 -9.59 6.65 -8.01
N HIS A 65 -9.97 6.76 -6.73
CA HIS A 65 -9.19 7.51 -5.75
C HIS A 65 -7.85 6.84 -5.42
N ASP A 66 -7.84 5.49 -5.33
CA ASP A 66 -6.59 4.74 -5.15
C ASP A 66 -5.59 5.03 -6.28
N GLU A 67 -6.10 5.13 -7.51
CA GLU A 67 -5.28 5.45 -8.68
C GLU A 67 -4.69 6.86 -8.58
N GLU A 68 -5.47 7.84 -8.11
CA GLU A 68 -5.02 9.23 -7.90
C GLU A 68 -3.96 9.29 -6.80
N VAL A 69 -4.19 8.66 -5.65
CA VAL A 69 -3.24 8.59 -4.53
C VAL A 69 -1.92 7.95 -4.94
N ALA A 70 -1.97 6.84 -5.70
CA ALA A 70 -0.76 6.18 -6.19
C ALA A 70 0.06 7.09 -7.12
N LYS A 71 -0.61 7.83 -8.01
CA LYS A 71 0.04 8.80 -8.91
C LYS A 71 0.64 9.98 -8.15
N GLU A 72 -0.10 10.50 -7.17
CA GLU A 72 0.34 11.61 -6.34
C GLU A 72 1.57 11.23 -5.52
N LEU A 73 1.56 10.09 -4.80
CA LEU A 73 2.72 9.64 -4.03
C LEU A 73 3.91 9.35 -4.95
N ARG A 74 3.69 8.71 -6.12
CA ARG A 74 4.77 8.50 -7.11
C ARG A 74 5.41 9.81 -7.57
N ALA A 75 4.62 10.85 -7.81
CA ALA A 75 5.12 12.15 -8.24
C ALA A 75 5.95 12.86 -7.16
N ASN A 76 5.69 12.57 -5.89
CA ASN A 76 6.32 13.19 -4.74
C ASN A 76 7.49 12.37 -4.14
N CYS A 77 7.78 11.16 -4.61
CA CYS A 77 8.87 10.34 -4.07
C CYS A 77 9.98 10.08 -5.09
N LYS A 78 11.22 9.95 -4.60
CA LYS A 78 12.37 9.56 -5.45
C LYS A 78 12.33 8.06 -5.76
N ILE A 79 12.06 7.24 -4.73
CA ILE A 79 11.95 5.78 -4.80
C ILE A 79 10.54 5.40 -4.36
N LEU A 80 9.85 4.55 -5.13
CA LEU A 80 8.57 3.97 -4.74
C LEU A 80 8.77 2.49 -4.43
N MET A 81 8.47 2.13 -3.18
CA MET A 81 8.43 0.75 -2.69
C MET A 81 6.98 0.32 -2.50
N VAL A 82 6.67 -0.94 -2.81
CA VAL A 82 5.36 -1.53 -2.55
C VAL A 82 5.46 -2.68 -1.58
N TRP A 83 4.50 -2.75 -0.64
CA TRP A 83 4.41 -3.78 0.38
C TRP A 83 3.20 -4.68 0.16
N GLY A 84 3.44 -5.97 0.27
CA GLY A 84 2.42 -7.00 0.26
C GLY A 84 1.95 -7.42 -1.13
N ASP A 85 1.32 -8.57 -1.19
CA ASP A 85 0.87 -9.20 -2.44
C ASP A 85 -0.23 -8.38 -3.14
N CYS A 86 -1.04 -7.63 -2.38
CA CYS A 86 -2.05 -6.76 -2.98
C CYS A 86 -1.40 -5.67 -3.84
N ALA A 87 -0.39 -4.98 -3.33
CA ALA A 87 0.32 -3.94 -4.06
C ALA A 87 1.20 -4.51 -5.19
N CYS A 88 1.85 -5.65 -4.94
CA CYS A 88 2.78 -6.28 -5.89
C CYS A 88 2.07 -6.94 -7.08
N PHE A 89 0.96 -7.64 -6.83
CA PHE A 89 0.32 -8.56 -7.79
C PHE A 89 -1.19 -8.38 -7.92
N GLY A 90 -1.83 -7.51 -7.12
CA GLY A 90 -3.28 -7.41 -6.97
C GLY A 90 -3.84 -8.27 -5.84
N GLY A 91 -3.11 -9.31 -5.44
CA GLY A 91 -3.41 -10.17 -4.30
C GLY A 91 -4.86 -10.68 -4.24
N ILE A 92 -5.39 -10.79 -3.03
CA ILE A 92 -6.76 -11.22 -2.80
C ILE A 92 -7.79 -10.22 -3.36
N MET A 93 -7.45 -8.94 -3.47
CA MET A 93 -8.33 -7.90 -4.00
C MET A 93 -8.70 -8.16 -5.46
N SER A 94 -7.75 -8.72 -6.26
CA SER A 94 -7.98 -9.08 -7.66
C SER A 94 -9.00 -10.20 -7.88
N MET A 95 -9.39 -10.93 -6.84
CA MET A 95 -10.49 -11.91 -6.94
C MET A 95 -11.83 -11.25 -7.34
N ARG A 96 -12.00 -9.96 -7.04
CA ARG A 96 -13.15 -9.18 -7.48
C ARG A 96 -13.25 -9.13 -9.01
N ASN A 97 -12.15 -9.18 -9.74
CA ASN A 97 -12.10 -9.14 -11.19
C ASN A 97 -12.68 -10.41 -11.87
N LEU A 98 -13.01 -11.46 -11.09
CA LEU A 98 -13.74 -12.63 -11.59
C LEU A 98 -15.22 -12.32 -11.91
N PHE A 99 -15.70 -11.17 -11.46
CA PHE A 99 -17.07 -10.69 -11.62
C PHE A 99 -17.06 -9.29 -12.21
N THR A 100 -18.14 -8.90 -12.87
CA THR A 100 -18.33 -7.50 -13.24
C THR A 100 -18.59 -6.64 -12.00
N ILE A 101 -18.28 -5.35 -12.09
CA ILE A 101 -18.55 -4.40 -11.00
C ILE A 101 -20.04 -4.37 -10.66
N GLU A 102 -20.89 -4.44 -11.69
CA GLU A 102 -22.35 -4.49 -11.54
C GLU A 102 -22.80 -5.72 -10.73
N GLU A 103 -22.31 -6.91 -11.07
CA GLU A 103 -22.60 -8.15 -10.33
C GLU A 103 -22.14 -8.06 -8.86
N VAL A 104 -20.97 -7.49 -8.60
CA VAL A 104 -20.46 -7.30 -7.24
C VAL A 104 -21.34 -6.35 -6.45
N LEU A 105 -21.72 -5.20 -7.02
CA LEU A 105 -22.56 -4.21 -6.36
C LEU A 105 -23.97 -4.72 -6.14
N ASP A 106 -24.54 -5.42 -7.14
CA ASP A 106 -25.86 -6.03 -7.03
C ASP A 106 -25.88 -7.08 -5.91
N ARG A 107 -24.90 -7.97 -5.89
CA ARG A 107 -24.77 -9.00 -4.84
C ARG A 107 -24.64 -8.39 -3.45
N TYR A 108 -23.99 -7.26 -3.30
CA TYR A 108 -23.75 -6.64 -1.99
C TYR A 108 -24.94 -5.81 -1.50
N TYR A 109 -25.57 -5.03 -2.38
CA TYR A 109 -26.59 -4.05 -2.00
C TYR A 109 -28.03 -4.52 -2.26
N HIS A 110 -28.26 -5.44 -3.19
CA HIS A 110 -29.59 -5.96 -3.52
C HIS A 110 -29.87 -7.36 -2.97
N THR A 111 -29.10 -7.82 -1.97
CA THR A 111 -29.31 -9.12 -1.33
C THR A 111 -30.58 -9.12 -0.48
N GLU A 112 -31.29 -10.26 -0.41
CA GLU A 112 -32.45 -10.47 0.48
C GLU A 112 -32.08 -10.12 1.93
N GLY A 113 -32.90 -9.29 2.57
CA GLY A 113 -32.66 -8.78 3.94
C GLY A 113 -31.98 -7.42 4.03
N SER A 114 -31.56 -6.83 2.93
CA SER A 114 -31.07 -5.46 2.90
C SER A 114 -32.20 -4.47 3.24
N ILE A 115 -32.01 -3.66 4.30
CA ILE A 115 -33.01 -2.68 4.77
C ILE A 115 -33.19 -1.55 3.74
N CYS A 116 -32.14 -1.24 2.98
CA CYS A 116 -32.16 -0.20 1.95
C CYS A 116 -31.39 -0.71 0.74
N ALA A 117 -32.11 -1.37 -0.18
CA ALA A 117 -31.54 -1.91 -1.42
C ALA A 117 -31.14 -0.80 -2.40
N ARG A 118 -30.14 -0.02 -2.06
CA ARG A 118 -29.60 1.05 -2.91
C ARG A 118 -28.09 0.98 -2.95
N ILE A 119 -27.54 1.00 -4.15
CA ILE A 119 -26.10 1.22 -4.36
C ILE A 119 -25.80 2.67 -3.95
N PRO A 120 -24.88 2.90 -3.01
CA PRO A 120 -24.47 4.25 -2.65
C PRO A 120 -23.94 5.00 -3.86
N CYS A 121 -24.42 6.21 -4.09
CA CYS A 121 -23.91 7.09 -5.12
C CYS A 121 -23.80 8.50 -4.56
N SER A 122 -22.61 9.03 -4.50
CA SER A 122 -22.25 10.38 -4.08
C SER A 122 -20.98 10.78 -4.79
N GLU A 123 -20.76 12.08 -4.95
CA GLU A 123 -19.48 12.60 -5.48
C GLU A 123 -18.29 12.26 -4.56
N ASP A 124 -18.57 12.01 -3.27
CA ASP A 124 -17.55 11.63 -2.28
C ASP A 124 -17.18 10.15 -2.32
N ILE A 125 -17.92 9.31 -3.06
CA ILE A 125 -17.67 7.88 -3.16
C ILE A 125 -17.00 7.59 -4.49
N PRO A 126 -15.69 7.28 -4.51
CA PRO A 126 -14.97 7.00 -5.74
C PRO A 126 -15.53 5.73 -6.41
N PRO A 127 -15.75 5.73 -7.73
CA PRO A 127 -16.24 4.56 -8.43
C PRO A 127 -15.22 3.42 -8.38
N LEU A 128 -15.74 2.21 -8.20
CA LEU A 128 -14.93 0.99 -8.34
C LEU A 128 -14.41 0.87 -9.78
N ILE A 129 -13.19 0.38 -9.90
CA ILE A 129 -12.57 0.04 -11.17
C ILE A 129 -12.07 -1.41 -11.12
N GLU A 130 -11.63 -1.95 -12.24
CA GLU A 130 -10.90 -3.22 -12.25
C GLU A 130 -9.68 -3.14 -11.32
N VAL A 131 -9.52 -4.14 -10.47
CA VAL A 131 -8.39 -4.17 -9.51
C VAL A 131 -7.08 -4.38 -10.26
N LYS A 132 -6.09 -3.55 -9.95
CA LYS A 132 -4.77 -3.59 -10.57
C LYS A 132 -3.68 -3.56 -9.50
N PRO A 133 -2.55 -4.25 -9.69
CA PRO A 133 -1.35 -3.99 -8.90
C PRO A 133 -0.79 -2.60 -9.21
N ILE A 134 0.01 -2.06 -8.30
CA ILE A 134 0.52 -0.69 -8.39
C ILE A 134 1.35 -0.45 -9.65
N ASN A 135 2.13 -1.45 -10.08
CA ASN A 135 3.00 -1.35 -11.25
C ASN A 135 2.27 -1.23 -12.60
N GLN A 136 0.97 -1.47 -12.64
CA GLN A 136 0.15 -1.22 -13.84
C GLN A 136 -0.28 0.25 -13.96
N VAL A 137 -0.14 1.03 -12.89
CA VAL A 137 -0.55 2.44 -12.86
C VAL A 137 0.65 3.38 -12.79
N VAL A 138 1.64 3.06 -11.95
CA VAL A 138 2.85 3.86 -11.77
C VAL A 138 4.11 2.99 -11.77
N LYS A 139 5.26 3.62 -12.06
CA LYS A 139 6.54 2.93 -11.95
C LYS A 139 6.87 2.61 -10.49
N VAL A 140 7.09 1.34 -10.18
CA VAL A 140 7.58 0.84 -8.90
C VAL A 140 9.09 0.56 -9.01
N ASP A 141 9.84 0.92 -7.99
CA ASP A 141 11.30 0.74 -7.97
C ASP A 141 11.72 -0.49 -7.17
N CYS A 142 10.95 -0.91 -6.14
CA CYS A 142 11.20 -2.14 -5.38
C CYS A 142 9.92 -2.74 -4.78
N TYR A 143 9.97 -4.04 -4.53
CA TYR A 143 8.84 -4.86 -4.11
C TYR A 143 9.19 -5.66 -2.85
N VAL A 144 8.27 -5.70 -1.90
CA VAL A 144 8.34 -6.53 -0.69
C VAL A 144 7.07 -7.38 -0.64
N PRO A 145 7.04 -8.53 -1.32
CA PRO A 145 5.86 -9.41 -1.35
C PRO A 145 5.63 -10.14 -0.03
N GLY A 146 4.43 -10.66 0.15
CA GLY A 146 3.94 -11.40 1.31
C GLY A 146 2.53 -10.97 1.68
N CYS A 147 1.79 -11.77 2.44
CA CYS A 147 0.41 -11.45 2.85
C CYS A 147 0.21 -11.67 4.37
N PRO A 148 0.74 -10.75 5.21
CA PRO A 148 1.66 -9.64 4.90
C PRO A 148 3.12 -10.11 4.73
N PRO A 149 4.03 -9.27 4.20
CA PRO A 149 5.46 -9.54 4.31
C PRO A 149 5.87 -9.59 5.78
N SER A 150 6.86 -10.42 6.12
CA SER A 150 7.32 -10.51 7.50
C SER A 150 7.98 -9.21 7.99
N PRO A 151 7.95 -8.91 9.30
CA PRO A 151 8.66 -7.76 9.86
C PRO A 151 10.13 -7.72 9.43
N GLU A 152 10.81 -8.87 9.39
CA GLU A 152 12.21 -8.98 8.99
C GLU A 152 12.42 -8.59 7.52
N ALA A 153 11.49 -8.94 6.62
CA ALA A 153 11.56 -8.56 5.22
C ALA A 153 11.39 -7.04 5.04
N ILE A 154 10.45 -6.44 5.77
CA ILE A 154 10.24 -4.99 5.78
C ILE A 154 11.45 -4.28 6.36
N HIS A 155 11.99 -4.75 7.48
CA HIS A 155 13.19 -4.19 8.11
C HIS A 155 14.39 -4.23 7.17
N TYR A 156 14.64 -5.39 6.54
CA TYR A 156 15.70 -5.55 5.57
C TYR A 156 15.58 -4.53 4.42
N ALA A 157 14.39 -4.42 3.85
CA ALA A 157 14.15 -3.49 2.74
C ALA A 157 14.38 -2.03 3.14
N LEU A 158 13.95 -1.63 4.33
CA LEU A 158 14.17 -0.28 4.86
C LEU A 158 15.66 -0.03 5.14
N ALA A 159 16.37 -1.00 5.72
CA ALA A 159 17.80 -0.89 6.01
C ALA A 159 18.63 -0.68 4.72
N GLU A 160 18.33 -1.44 3.66
CA GLU A 160 18.98 -1.28 2.35
C GLU A 160 18.74 0.14 1.78
N LEU A 161 17.51 0.65 1.87
CA LEU A 161 17.18 2.00 1.42
C LEU A 161 17.91 3.09 2.22
N LEU A 162 18.08 2.89 3.54
CA LEU A 162 18.83 3.82 4.39
C LEU A 162 20.33 3.85 4.02
N GLU A 163 20.85 2.75 3.49
CA GLU A 163 22.21 2.68 2.95
C GLU A 163 22.32 3.14 1.49
N GLY A 164 21.22 3.65 0.92
CA GLY A 164 21.17 4.15 -0.47
C GLY A 164 21.14 3.08 -1.54
N ARG A 165 20.79 1.82 -1.18
CA ARG A 165 20.66 0.71 -2.12
C ARG A 165 19.18 0.41 -2.39
N ILE A 166 18.85 0.03 -3.61
CA ILE A 166 17.52 -0.52 -3.93
C ILE A 166 17.49 -1.96 -3.40
N PRO A 167 16.55 -2.31 -2.49
CA PRO A 167 16.50 -3.62 -1.87
C PRO A 167 16.15 -4.71 -2.89
N ILE A 168 16.90 -5.81 -2.81
CA ILE A 168 16.58 -7.07 -3.46
C ILE A 168 16.45 -8.10 -2.35
N LEU A 169 15.22 -8.56 -2.10
CA LEU A 169 14.96 -9.50 -1.02
C LEU A 169 15.66 -10.83 -1.27
N PRO A 170 16.41 -11.37 -0.30
CA PRO A 170 16.92 -12.71 -0.36
C PRO A 170 15.76 -13.72 -0.30
N GLY A 171 15.91 -14.88 -0.97
CA GLY A 171 14.85 -15.87 -1.11
C GLY A 171 14.27 -16.37 0.22
N GLU A 172 15.07 -16.38 1.28
CA GLU A 172 14.65 -16.74 2.64
C GLU A 172 13.68 -15.75 3.28
N LEU A 173 13.67 -14.49 2.83
CA LEU A 173 12.74 -13.45 3.26
C LEU A 173 11.53 -13.30 2.32
N MET A 174 11.56 -13.93 1.16
CA MET A 174 10.40 -13.99 0.25
C MET A 174 9.51 -15.15 0.66
N ARG A 175 8.44 -14.86 1.36
CA ARG A 175 7.40 -15.83 1.70
C ARG A 175 6.12 -15.46 0.99
N PHE A 176 5.59 -16.40 0.26
CA PHE A 176 4.28 -16.32 -0.41
C PHE A 176 3.41 -17.36 0.30
N ASP A 177 2.62 -16.93 1.25
CA ASP A 177 1.74 -17.81 2.03
C ASP A 177 0.35 -17.90 1.40
#